data_a1233f1805dd324b4793415dcf976050
#
_entry.id   a1233f1805dd324b4793415dcf976050
#
_cell.length_a   1.000
_cell.length_b   1.000
_cell.length_c   1.000
_cell.angle_alpha   90.00
_cell.angle_beta   90.00
_cell.angle_gamma   90.00
#
_symmetry.space_group_name_H-M   'P 1'
#
loop_
_entity.id
_entity.type
_entity.pdbx_description
1 polymer ?
#
loop_
_entity_poly.entity_id
_entity_poly.type
_entity_poly.pdbx_seq_one_letter_code
_entity_poly.pdbx_strand_id
1 'polypeptide(L)'
;TVSGQEELVSQVDHAQITISQEDMNSTYSADCSYTLIGTNGQPIAAGLVETEPETVLVTLPVEKMKEVELTVDLIPGGGATADNVTVDIEPRTLMVAGSAEILDQLDRISLGEIDLSKVFGTLTQSMTINLDPSLTNVSGITEAKVTVTVEGLVTKTLEAGNIEIINKPSGYEITRNTQSCTVLIRGTQEAVDAVTASQVRIVADLSNLDLSTGSRTVPVKVYLDGSSEVGVVGEYNISISVSRS
;
A
#
# COMPACT_ATOMS: atom_id res chain seq x y z
N THR A 1 23.23 33.90 26.19
CA THR A 1 24.10 34.39 27.30
C THR A 1 23.41 35.54 28.02
N VAL A 2 23.47 35.57 29.36
CA VAL A 2 22.99 36.68 30.18
C VAL A 2 24.21 37.28 30.87
N SER A 3 24.39 38.59 30.78
CA SER A 3 25.54 39.32 31.35
C SER A 3 25.06 40.57 32.09
N GLY A 4 25.81 40.98 33.12
CA GLY A 4 25.48 42.12 33.95
C GLY A 4 26.09 42.01 35.36
N GLN A 5 25.52 42.75 36.30
CA GLN A 5 25.95 42.68 37.69
C GLN A 5 25.61 41.28 38.29
N GLU A 6 26.55 40.66 38.98
CA GLU A 6 26.47 39.32 39.52
C GLU A 6 25.18 39.07 40.35
N GLU A 7 24.78 40.06 41.17
CA GLU A 7 23.59 40.00 41.97
C GLU A 7 22.30 39.91 41.14
N LEU A 8 22.25 40.59 40.00
CA LEU A 8 21.10 40.57 39.09
C LEU A 8 21.08 39.32 38.21
N VAL A 9 22.23 38.91 37.69
CA VAL A 9 22.36 37.71 36.88
C VAL A 9 22.02 36.47 37.70
N SER A 10 22.41 36.41 38.98
CA SER A 10 22.07 35.28 39.88
C SER A 10 20.59 35.18 40.23
N GLN A 11 19.82 36.25 40.02
CA GLN A 11 18.35 36.21 40.22
C GLN A 11 17.58 35.71 38.99
N VAL A 12 18.22 35.59 37.81
CA VAL A 12 17.55 35.08 36.60
C VAL A 12 17.29 33.60 36.75
N ASP A 13 16.03 33.20 36.60
CA ASP A 13 15.58 31.79 36.63
C ASP A 13 15.45 31.25 35.20
N HIS A 14 14.63 31.92 34.39
CA HIS A 14 14.41 31.49 33.00
C HIS A 14 14.05 32.67 32.08
N ALA A 15 14.10 32.43 30.76
CA ALA A 15 13.55 33.29 29.73
C ALA A 15 12.16 32.82 29.30
N GLN A 16 11.18 33.71 29.30
CA GLN A 16 9.82 33.41 28.93
C GLN A 16 9.46 34.11 27.60
N ILE A 17 8.90 33.31 26.66
CA ILE A 17 8.30 33.82 25.42
C ILE A 17 6.81 33.63 25.53
N THR A 18 6.03 34.70 25.31
CA THR A 18 4.57 34.60 25.23
C THR A 18 4.14 34.87 23.79
N ILE A 19 3.46 33.89 23.20
CA ILE A 19 2.90 33.97 21.84
C ILE A 19 1.39 34.03 21.99
N SER A 20 0.80 35.14 21.54
CA SER A 20 -0.64 35.32 21.45
C SER A 20 -1.01 35.40 19.97
N GLN A 21 -1.48 34.28 19.42
CA GLN A 21 -1.92 34.18 18.03
C GLN A 21 -3.29 33.51 18.01
N GLU A 22 -4.27 34.17 17.41
CA GLU A 22 -5.58 33.60 17.16
C GLU A 22 -5.59 32.96 15.77
N ASP A 23 -6.36 31.85 15.58
CA ASP A 23 -6.58 31.16 14.31
C ASP A 23 -5.29 30.71 13.58
N MET A 24 -4.42 30.01 14.29
CA MET A 24 -3.22 29.41 13.68
C MET A 24 -3.64 28.26 12.73
N ASN A 25 -3.55 28.51 11.42
CA ASN A 25 -3.86 27.56 10.35
C ASN A 25 -2.65 27.15 9.50
N SER A 26 -1.49 27.65 9.87
CA SER A 26 -0.19 27.31 9.25
C SER A 26 0.92 27.36 10.29
N THR A 27 2.05 26.71 10.01
CA THR A 27 3.23 26.76 10.87
C THR A 27 3.64 28.21 11.12
N TYR A 28 3.70 28.57 12.39
CA TYR A 28 4.21 29.86 12.82
C TYR A 28 5.74 29.78 12.98
N SER A 29 6.45 30.71 12.37
CA SER A 29 7.91 30.84 12.56
C SER A 29 8.26 32.32 12.58
N ALA A 30 8.76 32.80 13.70
CA ALA A 30 9.17 34.19 13.87
C ALA A 30 10.28 34.33 14.92
N ASP A 31 11.07 35.41 14.74
CA ASP A 31 12.00 35.84 15.78
C ASP A 31 11.22 36.54 16.90
N CYS A 32 11.19 35.92 18.06
CA CYS A 32 10.46 36.39 19.23
C CYS A 32 11.40 36.98 20.26
N SER A 33 11.04 38.13 20.80
CA SER A 33 11.68 38.67 22.01
C SER A 33 11.21 37.88 23.24
N TYR A 34 12.03 37.83 24.26
CA TYR A 34 11.71 37.13 25.49
C TYR A 34 11.88 38.06 26.69
N THR A 35 11.22 37.72 27.79
CA THR A 35 11.33 38.40 29.06
C THR A 35 12.07 37.50 30.04
N LEU A 36 13.09 38.02 30.70
CA LEU A 36 13.75 37.29 31.79
C LEU A 36 12.86 37.31 33.05
N ILE A 37 12.67 36.13 33.61
CA ILE A 37 11.90 35.94 34.85
C ILE A 37 12.89 35.62 35.96
N GLY A 38 12.74 36.31 37.07
CA GLY A 38 13.55 36.09 38.27
C GLY A 38 13.06 34.89 39.09
N THR A 39 13.89 34.42 40.03
CA THR A 39 13.59 33.37 40.99
C THR A 39 12.37 33.66 41.88
N ASN A 40 11.96 34.93 41.96
CA ASN A 40 10.76 35.39 42.62
C ASN A 40 9.50 35.33 41.73
N GLY A 41 9.61 34.84 40.49
CA GLY A 41 8.51 34.75 39.52
C GLY A 41 8.13 36.09 38.87
N GLN A 42 8.91 37.17 39.09
CA GLN A 42 8.63 38.49 38.51
C GLN A 42 9.57 38.80 37.34
N PRO A 43 9.11 39.57 36.34
CA PRO A 43 9.95 40.02 35.24
C PRO A 43 11.11 40.86 35.75
N ILE A 44 12.30 40.62 35.23
CA ILE A 44 13.46 41.48 35.43
C ILE A 44 13.37 42.66 34.46
N ALA A 45 13.53 43.88 34.99
CA ALA A 45 13.36 45.09 34.18
C ALA A 45 14.42 45.15 33.06
N ALA A 46 13.98 45.55 31.87
CA ALA A 46 14.83 45.71 30.71
C ALA A 46 16.00 46.70 30.97
N GLY A 47 17.19 46.35 30.53
CA GLY A 47 18.40 47.18 30.66
C GLY A 47 19.17 46.96 31.97
N LEU A 48 18.69 46.14 32.90
CA LEU A 48 19.45 45.77 34.09
C LEU A 48 20.45 44.63 33.84
N VAL A 49 20.15 43.79 32.85
CA VAL A 49 21.00 42.71 32.34
C VAL A 49 21.01 42.75 30.81
N GLU A 50 22.14 42.42 30.21
CA GLU A 50 22.29 42.27 28.76
C GLU A 50 22.10 40.82 28.38
N THR A 51 21.45 40.57 27.22
CA THR A 51 21.18 39.23 26.71
C THR A 51 21.66 39.10 25.27
N GLU A 52 22.22 37.93 24.95
CA GLU A 52 22.64 37.57 23.59
C GLU A 52 22.25 36.11 23.31
N PRO A 53 21.47 35.85 22.27
CA PRO A 53 20.83 36.79 21.32
C PRO A 53 19.67 37.56 21.95
N GLU A 54 19.28 38.69 21.35
CA GLU A 54 18.12 39.50 21.79
C GLU A 54 16.77 38.89 21.43
N THR A 55 16.77 38.08 20.37
CA THR A 55 15.59 37.34 19.90
C THR A 55 15.92 35.86 19.68
N VAL A 56 14.90 35.02 19.73
CA VAL A 56 15.01 33.59 19.48
C VAL A 56 14.00 33.21 18.43
N LEU A 57 14.44 32.47 17.41
CA LEU A 57 13.54 31.89 16.40
C LEU A 57 12.65 30.82 17.06
N VAL A 58 11.35 31.07 17.06
CA VAL A 58 10.36 30.16 17.57
C VAL A 58 9.55 29.58 16.39
N THR A 59 9.51 28.26 16.27
CA THR A 59 8.70 27.57 15.29
C THR A 59 7.67 26.71 16.00
N LEU A 60 6.39 26.99 15.74
CA LEU A 60 5.24 26.19 16.19
C LEU A 60 4.64 25.51 14.98
N PRO A 61 4.87 24.21 14.78
CA PRO A 61 4.24 23.47 13.70
C PRO A 61 2.73 23.35 13.97
N VAL A 62 1.92 23.64 12.95
CA VAL A 62 0.47 23.45 12.96
C VAL A 62 0.15 22.37 11.95
N GLU A 63 -0.47 21.31 12.41
CA GLU A 63 -0.96 20.22 11.58
C GLU A 63 -2.46 20.37 11.35
N LYS A 64 -2.88 20.15 10.11
CA LYS A 64 -4.29 20.06 9.73
C LYS A 64 -4.73 18.60 9.87
N MET A 65 -5.99 18.37 10.17
CA MET A 65 -6.59 17.04 10.13
C MET A 65 -7.53 16.93 8.94
N LYS A 66 -7.52 15.77 8.28
CA LYS A 66 -8.42 15.46 7.16
C LYS A 66 -8.90 14.01 7.29
N GLU A 67 -10.17 13.81 7.03
CA GLU A 67 -10.73 12.48 6.80
C GLU A 67 -10.50 12.11 5.34
N VAL A 68 -9.81 11.00 5.10
CA VAL A 68 -9.38 10.55 3.78
C VAL A 68 -9.96 9.18 3.49
N GLU A 69 -10.46 8.99 2.26
CA GLU A 69 -11.05 7.74 1.81
C GLU A 69 -9.97 6.66 1.60
N LEU A 70 -10.27 5.43 2.05
CA LEU A 70 -9.45 4.25 1.79
C LEU A 70 -9.91 3.59 0.48
N THR A 71 -8.94 3.20 -0.35
CA THR A 71 -9.20 2.56 -1.65
C THR A 71 -8.29 1.35 -1.86
N VAL A 72 -8.64 0.52 -2.83
CA VAL A 72 -7.77 -0.55 -3.34
C VAL A 72 -7.63 -0.42 -4.85
N ASP A 73 -6.48 -0.80 -5.37
CA ASP A 73 -6.22 -0.82 -6.80
C ASP A 73 -6.56 -2.22 -7.34
N LEU A 74 -7.51 -2.29 -8.27
CA LEU A 74 -7.94 -3.53 -8.87
C LEU A 74 -7.12 -3.81 -10.12
N ILE A 75 -6.41 -4.96 -10.14
CA ILE A 75 -5.74 -5.47 -11.33
C ILE A 75 -6.72 -6.35 -12.08
N PRO A 76 -7.18 -5.97 -13.29
CA PRO A 76 -8.08 -6.79 -14.10
C PRO A 76 -7.48 -8.17 -14.39
N GLY A 77 -8.31 -9.19 -14.32
CA GLY A 77 -7.87 -10.55 -14.59
C GLY A 77 -8.95 -11.60 -14.38
N GLY A 78 -8.74 -12.79 -14.92
CA GLY A 78 -9.73 -13.85 -14.82
C GLY A 78 -11.08 -13.44 -15.43
N GLY A 79 -11.11 -12.64 -16.49
CA GLY A 79 -12.34 -12.16 -17.13
C GLY A 79 -13.09 -11.06 -16.36
N ALA A 80 -12.59 -10.63 -15.20
CA ALA A 80 -13.18 -9.54 -14.43
C ALA A 80 -12.40 -8.22 -14.59
N THR A 81 -13.15 -7.13 -14.57
CA THR A 81 -12.68 -5.75 -14.57
C THR A 81 -13.33 -4.98 -13.42
N ALA A 82 -13.01 -3.72 -13.25
CA ALA A 82 -13.66 -2.88 -12.24
C ALA A 82 -15.19 -2.79 -12.42
N ASP A 83 -15.70 -2.95 -13.65
CA ASP A 83 -17.13 -2.88 -13.96
C ASP A 83 -17.94 -4.08 -13.44
N ASN A 84 -17.26 -5.19 -13.16
CA ASN A 84 -17.87 -6.43 -12.68
C ASN A 84 -17.61 -6.67 -11.19
N VAL A 85 -17.15 -5.65 -10.44
CA VAL A 85 -16.66 -5.83 -9.08
C VAL A 85 -17.28 -4.79 -8.15
N THR A 86 -17.78 -5.30 -7.02
CA THR A 86 -18.15 -4.47 -5.88
C THR A 86 -17.04 -4.56 -4.83
N VAL A 87 -16.61 -3.40 -4.34
CA VAL A 87 -15.59 -3.29 -3.28
C VAL A 87 -16.23 -2.66 -2.04
N ASP A 88 -16.07 -3.31 -0.91
CA ASP A 88 -16.47 -2.78 0.40
C ASP A 88 -15.24 -2.76 1.33
N ILE A 89 -14.99 -1.59 1.95
CA ILE A 89 -13.84 -1.35 2.81
C ILE A 89 -14.33 -0.87 4.18
N GLU A 90 -13.82 -1.49 5.23
CA GLU A 90 -14.22 -1.20 6.61
C GLU A 90 -12.98 -1.00 7.51
N PRO A 91 -12.71 0.22 8.04
CA PRO A 91 -13.46 1.45 7.82
C PRO A 91 -13.27 2.02 6.41
N ARG A 92 -14.21 2.85 5.95
CA ARG A 92 -14.13 3.50 4.63
C ARG A 92 -13.16 4.67 4.57
N THR A 93 -12.97 5.31 5.71
CA THR A 93 -12.16 6.53 5.83
C THR A 93 -11.20 6.41 7.00
N LEU A 94 -10.13 7.21 6.95
CA LEU A 94 -9.13 7.32 8.00
C LEU A 94 -8.92 8.81 8.32
N MET A 95 -8.87 9.15 9.63
CA MET A 95 -8.47 10.49 10.05
C MET A 95 -6.95 10.58 10.11
N VAL A 96 -6.38 11.47 9.32
CA VAL A 96 -4.94 11.73 9.26
C VAL A 96 -4.63 13.19 9.58
N ALA A 97 -3.45 13.45 10.15
CA ALA A 97 -2.90 14.77 10.37
C ALA A 97 -1.61 14.95 9.56
N GLY A 98 -1.33 16.18 9.15
CA GLY A 98 -0.14 16.54 8.40
C GLY A 98 -0.14 18.01 8.01
N SER A 99 0.86 18.42 7.24
CA SER A 99 0.91 19.80 6.71
C SER A 99 -0.26 20.05 5.74
N ALA A 100 -0.74 21.30 5.69
CA ALA A 100 -1.83 21.68 4.79
C ALA A 100 -1.51 21.35 3.32
N GLU A 101 -0.27 21.56 2.89
CA GLU A 101 0.17 21.29 1.50
C GLU A 101 0.00 19.83 1.11
N ILE A 102 0.33 18.90 2.01
CA ILE A 102 0.21 17.46 1.76
C ILE A 102 -1.25 17.03 1.80
N LEU A 103 -1.99 17.48 2.82
CA LEU A 103 -3.39 17.08 2.97
C LEU A 103 -4.30 17.63 1.88
N ASP A 104 -4.02 18.83 1.34
CA ASP A 104 -4.84 19.42 0.28
C ASP A 104 -4.68 18.65 -1.06
N GLN A 105 -3.59 17.90 -1.24
CA GLN A 105 -3.35 17.04 -2.39
C GLN A 105 -3.72 15.56 -2.14
N LEU A 106 -4.02 15.19 -0.90
CA LEU A 106 -4.33 13.82 -0.52
C LEU A 106 -5.84 13.57 -0.64
N ASP A 107 -6.28 12.96 -1.73
CA ASP A 107 -7.69 12.62 -1.93
C ASP A 107 -8.07 11.24 -1.39
N ARG A 108 -7.15 10.28 -1.49
CA ARG A 108 -7.37 8.89 -1.08
C ARG A 108 -6.06 8.24 -0.62
N ILE A 109 -6.20 7.16 0.14
CA ILE A 109 -5.10 6.29 0.57
C ILE A 109 -5.34 4.91 -0.03
N SER A 110 -4.42 4.43 -0.88
CA SER A 110 -4.49 3.07 -1.41
C SER A 110 -3.96 2.08 -0.38
N LEU A 111 -4.72 1.03 -0.15
CA LEU A 111 -4.34 -0.10 0.71
C LEU A 111 -3.44 -1.11 -0.02
N GLY A 112 -3.33 -0.99 -1.35
CA GLY A 112 -2.58 -1.88 -2.22
C GLY A 112 -3.42 -2.47 -3.34
N GLU A 113 -2.88 -3.49 -4.00
CA GLU A 113 -3.44 -4.09 -5.22
C GLU A 113 -4.18 -5.39 -4.92
N ILE A 114 -5.28 -5.63 -5.63
CA ILE A 114 -6.01 -6.90 -5.63
C ILE A 114 -6.12 -7.42 -7.06
N ASP A 115 -5.50 -8.57 -7.30
CA ASP A 115 -5.53 -9.28 -8.59
C ASP A 115 -6.84 -10.06 -8.72
N LEU A 116 -7.71 -9.61 -9.61
CA LEU A 116 -9.03 -10.21 -9.84
C LEU A 116 -8.95 -11.62 -10.43
N SER A 117 -7.82 -12.03 -11.00
CA SER A 117 -7.63 -13.41 -11.44
C SER A 117 -7.57 -14.41 -10.29
N LYS A 118 -7.32 -13.95 -9.06
CA LYS A 118 -7.25 -14.76 -7.83
C LYS A 118 -8.55 -14.72 -7.02
N VAL A 119 -9.54 -13.94 -7.44
CA VAL A 119 -10.83 -13.79 -6.75
C VAL A 119 -11.84 -14.75 -7.35
N PHE A 120 -12.24 -15.77 -6.60
CA PHE A 120 -13.15 -16.84 -7.04
C PHE A 120 -14.66 -16.54 -6.86
N GLY A 121 -15.01 -15.31 -6.62
CA GLY A 121 -16.38 -14.86 -6.33
C GLY A 121 -16.28 -13.72 -5.32
N THR A 122 -16.21 -14.05 -4.04
CA THR A 122 -15.96 -13.05 -2.99
C THR A 122 -14.63 -13.34 -2.30
N LEU A 123 -13.81 -12.32 -2.17
CA LEU A 123 -12.57 -12.32 -1.38
C LEU A 123 -12.72 -11.34 -0.23
N THR A 124 -12.44 -11.76 0.99
CA THR A 124 -12.36 -10.89 2.15
C THR A 124 -10.98 -11.04 2.79
N GLN A 125 -10.28 -9.94 2.94
CA GLN A 125 -8.95 -9.93 3.57
C GLN A 125 -8.73 -8.65 4.39
N SER A 126 -7.84 -8.72 5.40
CA SER A 126 -7.34 -7.56 6.12
C SER A 126 -6.12 -7.01 5.38
N MET A 127 -6.11 -5.69 5.14
CA MET A 127 -5.00 -4.99 4.50
C MET A 127 -4.44 -3.94 5.44
N THR A 128 -3.11 -3.90 5.57
CA THR A 128 -2.43 -2.91 6.41
C THR A 128 -2.49 -1.53 5.79
N ILE A 129 -2.80 -0.52 6.60
CA ILE A 129 -2.81 0.87 6.18
C ILE A 129 -1.39 1.43 6.28
N ASN A 130 -0.74 1.61 5.16
CA ASN A 130 0.59 2.20 5.07
C ASN A 130 0.45 3.69 4.74
N LEU A 131 0.83 4.54 5.69
CA LEU A 131 0.84 5.99 5.50
C LEU A 131 2.22 6.47 5.08
N ASP A 132 2.25 7.56 4.31
CA ASP A 132 3.48 8.33 4.10
C ASP A 132 4.02 8.80 5.46
N PRO A 133 5.34 8.76 5.70
CA PRO A 133 5.96 9.21 6.96
C PRO A 133 5.66 10.67 7.34
N SER A 134 5.23 11.48 6.40
CA SER A 134 4.80 12.88 6.62
C SER A 134 3.39 13.02 7.20
N LEU A 135 2.65 11.90 7.30
CA LEU A 135 1.29 11.84 7.81
C LEU A 135 1.24 11.12 9.16
N THR A 136 0.42 11.63 10.05
CA THR A 136 0.14 11.02 11.34
C THR A 136 -1.25 10.36 11.33
N ASN A 137 -1.31 9.09 11.71
CA ASN A 137 -2.59 8.38 11.88
C ASN A 137 -3.27 8.80 13.18
N VAL A 138 -4.29 9.62 13.08
CA VAL A 138 -5.05 10.12 14.24
C VAL A 138 -6.06 9.09 14.75
N SER A 139 -6.62 8.28 13.84
CA SER A 139 -7.60 7.25 14.20
C SER A 139 -7.02 6.08 14.99
N GLY A 140 -5.71 5.84 14.89
CA GLY A 140 -5.04 4.69 15.49
C GLY A 140 -5.39 3.34 14.83
N ILE A 141 -6.14 3.35 13.73
CA ILE A 141 -6.53 2.15 12.98
C ILE A 141 -5.40 1.80 12.01
N THR A 142 -4.85 0.60 12.10
CA THR A 142 -3.70 0.16 11.30
C THR A 142 -4.04 -0.82 10.19
N GLU A 143 -5.26 -1.36 10.20
CA GLU A 143 -5.74 -2.32 9.21
C GLU A 143 -7.17 -1.98 8.79
N ALA A 144 -7.48 -2.27 7.54
CA ALA A 144 -8.84 -2.21 7.01
C ALA A 144 -9.25 -3.57 6.44
N LYS A 145 -10.49 -3.96 6.68
CA LYS A 145 -11.10 -5.15 6.09
C LYS A 145 -11.61 -4.79 4.71
N VAL A 146 -11.10 -5.46 3.69
CA VAL A 146 -11.50 -5.29 2.29
C VAL A 146 -12.27 -6.52 1.83
N THR A 147 -13.47 -6.29 1.30
CA THR A 147 -14.29 -7.34 0.68
C THR A 147 -14.49 -6.99 -0.79
N VAL A 148 -14.06 -7.87 -1.67
CA VAL A 148 -14.18 -7.75 -3.13
C VAL A 148 -15.08 -8.85 -3.62
N THR A 149 -16.16 -8.49 -4.31
CA THR A 149 -17.12 -9.45 -4.88
C THR A 149 -17.20 -9.26 -6.39
N VAL A 150 -17.00 -10.34 -7.12
CA VAL A 150 -17.18 -10.38 -8.59
C VAL A 150 -18.61 -10.77 -8.90
N GLU A 151 -19.30 -9.96 -9.70
CA GLU A 151 -20.69 -10.09 -10.03
C GLU A 151 -20.92 -10.16 -11.55
N GLY A 152 -22.03 -10.78 -11.96
CA GLY A 152 -22.47 -10.81 -13.35
C GLY A 152 -21.63 -11.69 -14.29
N LEU A 153 -20.66 -12.44 -13.75
CA LEU A 153 -19.85 -13.38 -14.52
C LEU A 153 -20.10 -14.81 -14.07
N VAL A 154 -19.94 -15.74 -15.01
CA VAL A 154 -20.05 -17.18 -14.75
C VAL A 154 -18.71 -17.88 -14.90
N THR A 155 -18.56 -19.03 -14.28
CA THR A 155 -17.35 -19.85 -14.35
C THR A 155 -17.63 -21.18 -15.05
N LYS A 156 -16.64 -21.68 -15.76
CA LYS A 156 -16.64 -23.02 -16.39
C LYS A 156 -15.30 -23.69 -16.19
N THR A 157 -15.34 -24.96 -15.90
CA THR A 157 -14.15 -25.78 -15.75
C THR A 157 -13.86 -26.52 -17.06
N LEU A 158 -12.60 -26.45 -17.50
CA LEU A 158 -12.13 -27.15 -18.71
C LEU A 158 -10.95 -28.04 -18.36
N GLU A 159 -10.93 -29.24 -18.91
CA GLU A 159 -9.78 -30.14 -18.82
C GLU A 159 -8.89 -29.96 -20.05
N ALA A 160 -7.74 -29.33 -19.86
CA ALA A 160 -6.82 -28.96 -20.94
C ALA A 160 -5.55 -29.82 -20.93
N GLY A 161 -5.26 -30.45 -22.05
CA GLY A 161 -4.07 -31.28 -22.26
C GLY A 161 -2.96 -30.62 -23.09
N ASN A 162 -3.18 -29.40 -23.61
CA ASN A 162 -2.19 -28.67 -24.39
C ASN A 162 -1.16 -28.01 -23.44
N ILE A 163 -0.17 -28.82 -23.02
CA ILE A 163 0.85 -28.42 -22.06
C ILE A 163 2.19 -28.37 -22.75
N GLU A 164 2.80 -27.19 -22.79
CA GLU A 164 4.12 -26.91 -23.34
C GLU A 164 5.16 -26.68 -22.24
N ILE A 165 6.37 -27.18 -22.42
CA ILE A 165 7.50 -26.91 -21.56
C ILE A 165 8.54 -26.17 -22.38
N ILE A 166 8.82 -24.94 -22.02
CA ILE A 166 9.78 -24.07 -22.72
C ILE A 166 11.02 -23.80 -21.88
N ASN A 167 12.08 -23.30 -22.51
CA ASN A 167 13.36 -22.93 -21.88
C ASN A 167 13.98 -24.10 -21.07
N LYS A 168 13.96 -25.30 -21.65
CA LYS A 168 14.60 -26.46 -21.02
C LYS A 168 16.11 -26.22 -20.93
N PRO A 169 16.71 -26.34 -19.72
CA PRO A 169 18.14 -26.18 -19.57
C PRO A 169 18.91 -27.32 -20.23
N SER A 170 20.08 -27.02 -20.77
CA SER A 170 20.99 -28.01 -21.36
C SER A 170 21.55 -28.97 -20.32
N GLY A 171 21.73 -30.25 -20.68
CA GLY A 171 22.23 -31.28 -19.77
C GLY A 171 21.16 -31.92 -18.89
N TYR A 172 19.88 -31.60 -19.13
CA TYR A 172 18.76 -32.23 -18.45
C TYR A 172 17.75 -32.80 -19.44
N GLU A 173 17.25 -33.97 -19.13
CA GLU A 173 16.07 -34.55 -19.76
C GLU A 173 14.84 -34.31 -18.87
N ILE A 174 13.78 -33.73 -19.47
CA ILE A 174 12.58 -33.33 -18.75
C ILE A 174 11.38 -34.05 -19.34
N THR A 175 10.77 -34.87 -18.49
CA THR A 175 9.54 -35.61 -18.81
C THR A 175 8.35 -35.00 -18.07
N ARG A 176 7.25 -34.79 -18.79
CA ARG A 176 6.01 -34.30 -18.23
C ARG A 176 5.23 -35.46 -17.58
N ASN A 177 4.92 -35.34 -16.29
CA ASN A 177 4.10 -36.31 -15.56
C ASN A 177 2.61 -35.97 -15.61
N THR A 178 2.27 -34.68 -15.59
CA THR A 178 0.87 -34.19 -15.69
C THR A 178 0.41 -34.29 -17.14
N GLN A 179 -0.67 -35.00 -17.39
CA GLN A 179 -1.24 -35.19 -18.75
C GLN A 179 -2.24 -34.09 -19.11
N SER A 180 -3.07 -33.67 -18.15
CA SER A 180 -4.05 -32.58 -18.28
C SER A 180 -4.14 -31.77 -17.01
N CYS A 181 -4.60 -30.54 -17.11
CA CYS A 181 -4.93 -29.66 -16.00
C CYS A 181 -6.39 -29.25 -16.08
N THR A 182 -7.06 -29.29 -14.94
CA THR A 182 -8.39 -28.72 -14.78
C THR A 182 -8.28 -27.23 -14.59
N VAL A 183 -8.70 -26.46 -15.57
CA VAL A 183 -8.57 -25.01 -15.62
C VAL A 183 -9.94 -24.37 -15.43
N LEU A 184 -10.06 -23.39 -14.52
CA LEU A 184 -11.25 -22.59 -14.32
C LEU A 184 -11.16 -21.33 -15.16
N ILE A 185 -12.17 -21.10 -15.99
CA ILE A 185 -12.32 -19.87 -16.78
C ILE A 185 -13.56 -19.11 -16.30
N ARG A 186 -13.55 -17.80 -16.49
CA ARG A 186 -14.64 -16.90 -16.10
C ARG A 186 -14.88 -15.82 -17.15
N GLY A 187 -16.14 -15.49 -17.38
CA GLY A 187 -16.57 -14.46 -18.32
C GLY A 187 -18.08 -14.34 -18.36
N THR A 188 -18.61 -13.66 -19.36
CA THR A 188 -20.05 -13.67 -19.63
C THR A 188 -20.51 -15.08 -20.00
N GLN A 189 -21.78 -15.40 -19.79
CA GLN A 189 -22.32 -16.74 -20.11
C GLN A 189 -22.04 -17.14 -21.55
N GLU A 190 -22.31 -16.24 -22.50
CA GLU A 190 -22.12 -16.49 -23.93
C GLU A 190 -20.65 -16.74 -24.30
N ALA A 191 -19.74 -15.90 -23.76
CA ALA A 191 -18.31 -16.02 -24.01
C ALA A 191 -17.72 -17.31 -23.43
N VAL A 192 -18.12 -17.69 -22.22
CA VAL A 192 -17.65 -18.92 -21.53
C VAL A 192 -18.17 -20.18 -22.26
N ASP A 193 -19.41 -20.16 -22.75
CA ASP A 193 -20.00 -21.32 -23.48
C ASP A 193 -19.26 -21.55 -24.81
N ALA A 194 -18.79 -20.52 -25.46
CA ALA A 194 -18.06 -20.60 -26.72
C ALA A 194 -16.64 -21.17 -26.58
N VAL A 195 -16.06 -21.17 -25.35
CA VAL A 195 -14.70 -21.65 -25.13
C VAL A 195 -14.64 -23.17 -25.03
N THR A 196 -13.66 -23.74 -25.76
CA THR A 196 -13.34 -25.17 -25.75
C THR A 196 -11.96 -25.45 -25.14
N ALA A 197 -11.74 -26.68 -24.68
CA ALA A 197 -10.46 -27.08 -24.07
C ALA A 197 -9.24 -26.94 -25.00
N SER A 198 -9.45 -27.01 -26.32
CA SER A 198 -8.38 -26.85 -27.31
C SER A 198 -7.81 -25.44 -27.41
N GLN A 199 -8.56 -24.44 -26.93
CA GLN A 199 -8.13 -23.03 -26.89
C GLN A 199 -7.32 -22.73 -25.63
N VAL A 200 -7.24 -23.65 -24.67
CA VAL A 200 -6.46 -23.49 -23.44
C VAL A 200 -5.04 -24.00 -23.67
N ARG A 201 -4.06 -23.11 -23.56
CA ARG A 201 -2.64 -23.43 -23.66
C ARG A 201 -1.93 -23.21 -22.34
N ILE A 202 -1.25 -24.23 -21.86
CA ILE A 202 -0.58 -24.27 -20.56
C ILE A 202 0.93 -24.26 -20.80
N VAL A 203 1.64 -23.29 -20.26
CA VAL A 203 3.08 -23.10 -20.50
C VAL A 203 3.86 -23.14 -19.20
N ALA A 204 4.76 -24.14 -19.08
CA ALA A 204 5.75 -24.22 -18.04
C ALA A 204 7.06 -23.61 -18.54
N ASP A 205 7.47 -22.49 -17.98
CA ASP A 205 8.74 -21.83 -18.29
C ASP A 205 9.79 -22.23 -17.24
N LEU A 206 10.84 -22.90 -17.68
CA LEU A 206 11.88 -23.41 -16.79
C LEU A 206 13.11 -22.49 -16.68
N SER A 207 13.10 -21.31 -17.31
CA SER A 207 14.25 -20.40 -17.38
C SER A 207 14.78 -19.93 -16.02
N ASN A 208 13.90 -19.78 -15.03
CA ASN A 208 14.21 -19.25 -13.69
C ASN A 208 14.10 -20.29 -12.57
N LEU A 209 14.03 -21.59 -12.93
CA LEU A 209 13.87 -22.65 -11.94
C LEU A 209 15.23 -23.30 -11.65
N ASP A 210 15.55 -23.41 -10.37
CA ASP A 210 16.67 -24.25 -9.91
C ASP A 210 16.25 -25.72 -10.00
N LEU A 211 16.68 -26.37 -11.09
CA LEU A 211 16.32 -27.75 -11.39
C LEU A 211 17.30 -28.71 -10.76
N SER A 212 16.91 -29.34 -9.69
CA SER A 212 17.54 -30.57 -9.20
C SER A 212 16.84 -31.80 -9.77
N THR A 213 17.58 -32.92 -9.92
CA THR A 213 17.04 -34.20 -10.42
C THR A 213 15.90 -34.72 -9.53
N GLY A 214 14.94 -35.43 -10.12
CA GLY A 214 13.77 -36.00 -9.46
C GLY A 214 12.44 -35.39 -9.90
N SER A 215 11.37 -35.74 -9.20
CA SER A 215 10.03 -35.16 -9.46
C SER A 215 9.90 -33.75 -8.90
N ARG A 216 9.37 -32.83 -9.68
CA ARG A 216 9.21 -31.42 -9.35
C ARG A 216 7.81 -30.94 -9.71
N THR A 217 7.26 -30.06 -8.86
CA THR A 217 6.09 -29.26 -9.17
C THR A 217 6.53 -27.90 -9.66
N VAL A 218 6.09 -27.48 -10.82
CA VAL A 218 6.46 -26.22 -11.45
C VAL A 218 5.22 -25.39 -11.75
N PRO A 219 5.29 -24.06 -11.49
CA PRO A 219 4.19 -23.16 -11.83
C PRO A 219 4.05 -23.03 -13.35
N VAL A 220 2.82 -22.86 -13.81
CA VAL A 220 2.51 -22.69 -15.22
C VAL A 220 1.69 -21.44 -15.44
N LYS A 221 1.88 -20.81 -16.59
CA LYS A 221 0.99 -19.79 -17.10
C LYS A 221 -0.03 -20.42 -18.03
N VAL A 222 -1.30 -20.09 -17.82
CA VAL A 222 -2.40 -20.58 -18.66
C VAL A 222 -2.87 -19.43 -19.54
N TYR A 223 -2.92 -19.69 -20.84
CA TYR A 223 -3.37 -18.77 -21.86
C TYR A 223 -4.65 -19.29 -22.50
N LEU A 224 -5.52 -18.37 -22.85
CA LEU A 224 -6.73 -18.65 -23.60
C LEU A 224 -6.62 -18.02 -24.98
N ASP A 225 -6.48 -18.83 -25.99
CA ASP A 225 -6.32 -18.36 -27.37
C ASP A 225 -7.70 -18.05 -27.98
N GLY A 226 -7.84 -16.85 -28.57
CA GLY A 226 -9.03 -16.47 -29.33
C GLY A 226 -10.20 -15.87 -28.56
N SER A 227 -10.05 -15.55 -27.27
CA SER A 227 -11.08 -14.84 -26.49
C SER A 227 -10.45 -13.76 -25.62
N SER A 228 -10.99 -12.55 -25.68
CA SER A 228 -10.62 -11.42 -24.80
C SER A 228 -11.62 -11.17 -23.67
N GLU A 229 -12.82 -11.80 -23.75
CA GLU A 229 -13.90 -11.61 -22.80
C GLU A 229 -13.95 -12.69 -21.71
N VAL A 230 -13.07 -13.68 -21.83
CA VAL A 230 -12.93 -14.78 -20.88
C VAL A 230 -11.50 -14.79 -20.35
N GLY A 231 -11.37 -14.95 -19.04
CA GLY A 231 -10.08 -15.05 -18.39
C GLY A 231 -9.93 -16.32 -17.57
N VAL A 232 -8.68 -16.69 -17.31
CA VAL A 232 -8.33 -17.83 -16.45
C VAL A 232 -8.29 -17.37 -15.01
N VAL A 233 -8.94 -18.14 -14.11
CA VAL A 233 -9.00 -17.85 -12.68
C VAL A 233 -8.12 -18.84 -11.92
N GLY A 234 -7.27 -18.34 -11.03
CA GLY A 234 -6.42 -19.16 -10.17
C GLY A 234 -4.99 -19.35 -10.68
N GLU A 235 -4.21 -20.02 -9.88
CA GLU A 235 -2.82 -20.39 -10.16
C GLU A 235 -2.73 -21.92 -10.39
N TYR A 236 -1.89 -22.31 -11.35
CA TYR A 236 -1.79 -23.69 -11.77
C TYR A 236 -0.34 -24.19 -11.72
N ASN A 237 -0.21 -25.48 -11.46
CA ASN A 237 1.09 -26.15 -11.40
C ASN A 237 1.00 -27.47 -12.15
N ILE A 238 2.14 -27.90 -12.69
CA ILE A 238 2.28 -29.25 -13.26
C ILE A 238 3.44 -30.00 -12.58
N SER A 239 3.38 -31.32 -12.64
CA SER A 239 4.48 -32.19 -12.22
C SER A 239 5.34 -32.60 -13.41
N ILE A 240 6.65 -32.49 -13.24
CA ILE A 240 7.69 -32.93 -14.18
C ILE A 240 8.69 -33.82 -13.49
N SER A 241 9.34 -34.70 -14.23
CA SER A 241 10.52 -35.45 -13.81
C SER A 241 11.75 -34.90 -14.51
N VAL A 242 12.79 -34.63 -13.72
CA VAL A 242 14.08 -34.09 -14.20
C VAL A 242 15.18 -35.15 -13.99
N SER A 243 15.86 -35.53 -15.05
CA SER A 243 17.04 -36.41 -15.02
C SER A 243 18.22 -35.74 -15.73
N ARG A 244 19.43 -36.17 -15.42
CA ARG A 244 20.61 -35.74 -16.21
C ARG A 244 20.65 -36.52 -17.51
N SER A 245 20.85 -35.82 -18.63
CA SER A 245 21.13 -36.46 -19.93
C SER A 245 22.54 -37.04 -20.01
#